data_366fa2cf6c753a062cf1fe9984966c29
#
_entry.id   366fa2cf6c753a062cf1fe9984966c29
#
_cell.length_a   1.000
_cell.length_b   1.000
_cell.length_c   1.000
_cell.angle_alpha   90.00
_cell.angle_beta   90.00
_cell.angle_gamma   90.00
#
_symmetry.space_group_name_H-M   'P 1'
#
loop_
_entity.id
_entity.type
_entity.pdbx_description
1 polymer ?
#
loop_
_entity_poly.entity_id
_entity_poly.type
_entity_poly.pdbx_seq_one_letter_code
_entity_poly.pdbx_strand_id
1 'polypeptide(L)'
;MKEENEINFEELKERLEGDLLDSDLSRSLYSSGPSIFRIKPRAIVRPKNKNDVIKTIQFARKHNVPITAKGGGSSRVGNDLGTGIIIDFCKYMNRILEVDPVNKWVKIEPGIILTELNDQLKEHNLYFPIDPSTKDWCSLGGMIANNSSGPHAVKYGTTRKHVAGLELVLADGSVIQTGKRPRSSNELPIDSLGGKVSSILGRYEQALEDEKPFVTKNSCGYYLWDLVDENDQIDLTPMFVGSEGTLGVVTEAKLYLADIPEKALSGLAYFDDLGKIGKATQEILEVGPSMVEIMERHILDLAREQKPEIREYLPEGIEAVLFIEFQEDSDEKLRDKFAQVRKKLLEDSELAIDLKEAKNAADMATFGKVRRISGPILNRLKGPKRALAFIEDAAVHPSRLPEYISGLRGLFEKFNVSAAIYGHAGDGNLHNMGILNLRQQDDVNTMVGLSDDVADLVLQLKGTISGEHADGRIRTYYVQRQYPQLYKAMVEVKNLFDPDGVLNPGIIISSQANALSKNLKYGPDYKIALTGSEFDMEDLQEQVESCSGCGKCRSYCAI
;
A
#
# COMPACT_ATOMS: atom_id res chain seq x y z
N MET A 1 14.34 16.76 -29.74
CA MET A 1 13.40 17.21 -28.69
C MET A 1 12.27 17.90 -29.44
N LYS A 2 11.04 17.34 -29.42
CA LYS A 2 9.88 18.12 -29.90
C LYS A 2 9.69 19.22 -28.85
N GLU A 3 9.54 20.46 -29.32
CA GLU A 3 9.13 21.57 -28.46
C GLU A 3 7.89 21.13 -27.68
N GLU A 4 8.02 21.06 -26.34
CA GLU A 4 6.86 20.85 -25.47
C GLU A 4 5.97 22.09 -25.65
N ASN A 5 4.86 21.95 -26.38
CA ASN A 5 3.87 23.01 -26.50
C ASN A 5 3.52 23.47 -25.07
N GLU A 6 3.79 24.72 -24.78
CA GLU A 6 3.48 25.34 -23.49
C GLU A 6 1.96 25.31 -23.30
N ILE A 7 1.48 24.47 -22.39
CA ILE A 7 0.05 24.35 -22.11
C ILE A 7 -0.35 25.54 -21.25
N ASN A 8 -1.30 26.32 -21.75
CA ASN A 8 -1.87 27.42 -20.99
C ASN A 8 -2.92 26.88 -19.98
N PHE A 9 -2.59 26.92 -18.70
CA PHE A 9 -3.48 26.48 -17.61
C PHE A 9 -4.50 27.56 -17.17
N GLU A 10 -4.42 28.81 -17.66
CA GLU A 10 -5.37 29.88 -17.26
C GLU A 10 -6.82 29.51 -17.65
N GLU A 11 -7.04 28.87 -18.84
CA GLU A 11 -8.38 28.38 -19.24
C GLU A 11 -8.97 27.43 -18.17
N LEU A 12 -8.16 26.54 -17.60
CA LEU A 12 -8.61 25.63 -16.54
C LEU A 12 -8.81 26.37 -15.23
N LYS A 13 -7.88 27.23 -14.85
CA LYS A 13 -7.89 27.96 -13.58
C LYS A 13 -9.13 28.84 -13.41
N GLU A 14 -9.55 29.54 -14.47
CA GLU A 14 -10.76 30.36 -14.48
C GLU A 14 -12.05 29.55 -14.31
N ARG A 15 -12.03 28.27 -14.63
CA ARG A 15 -13.19 27.38 -14.57
C ARG A 15 -13.31 26.65 -13.24
N LEU A 16 -12.26 26.55 -12.44
CA LEU A 16 -12.23 25.83 -11.17
C LEU A 16 -12.76 26.71 -10.03
N GLU A 17 -13.44 26.08 -9.09
CA GLU A 17 -13.73 26.67 -7.77
C GLU A 17 -12.56 26.45 -6.78
N GLY A 18 -11.81 25.37 -7.00
CA GLY A 18 -10.62 25.01 -6.25
C GLY A 18 -9.35 25.75 -6.69
N ASP A 19 -8.19 25.26 -6.24
CA ASP A 19 -6.91 25.86 -6.56
C ASP A 19 -6.26 25.17 -7.78
N LEU A 20 -5.60 25.95 -8.63
CA LEU A 20 -4.61 25.48 -9.58
C LEU A 20 -3.24 26.07 -9.24
N LEU A 21 -2.23 25.22 -9.07
CA LEU A 21 -0.87 25.59 -8.68
C LEU A 21 0.11 25.11 -9.77
N ASP A 22 0.76 26.03 -10.44
CA ASP A 22 1.71 25.75 -11.54
C ASP A 22 3.09 26.39 -11.35
N SER A 23 3.30 27.10 -10.22
CA SER A 23 4.59 27.66 -9.89
C SER A 23 5.67 26.59 -9.74
N ASP A 24 6.92 26.93 -10.01
CA ASP A 24 8.05 26.01 -9.90
C ASP A 24 8.18 25.41 -8.50
N LEU A 25 7.95 26.23 -7.46
CA LEU A 25 7.94 25.79 -6.07
C LEU A 25 6.85 24.74 -5.82
N SER A 26 5.62 25.02 -6.19
CA SER A 26 4.50 24.07 -6.00
C SER A 26 4.75 22.76 -6.71
N ARG A 27 5.18 22.81 -7.98
CA ARG A 27 5.51 21.62 -8.78
C ARG A 27 6.66 20.82 -8.16
N SER A 28 7.65 21.50 -7.56
CA SER A 28 8.78 20.84 -6.88
C SER A 28 8.33 20.14 -5.60
N LEU A 29 7.42 20.74 -4.80
CA LEU A 29 6.84 20.11 -3.60
C LEU A 29 6.08 18.82 -3.91
N TYR A 30 5.40 18.75 -5.07
CA TYR A 30 4.66 17.56 -5.50
C TYR A 30 5.49 16.58 -6.33
N SER A 31 6.77 16.85 -6.56
CA SER A 31 7.63 16.00 -7.40
C SER A 31 8.15 14.74 -6.69
N SER A 32 7.95 14.60 -5.39
CA SER A 32 8.59 13.57 -4.58
C SER A 32 7.66 13.10 -3.45
N GLY A 33 7.87 11.89 -2.97
CA GLY A 33 7.15 11.26 -1.86
C GLY A 33 8.03 10.21 -1.17
N PRO A 34 7.46 9.26 -0.41
CA PRO A 34 8.21 8.18 0.25
C PRO A 34 8.88 7.18 -0.70
N SER A 35 8.49 7.16 -1.98
CA SER A 35 9.08 6.27 -2.99
C SER A 35 10.50 6.69 -3.38
N ILE A 36 11.19 5.80 -4.09
CA ILE A 36 12.54 6.07 -4.65
C ILE A 36 12.53 7.03 -5.84
N PHE A 37 11.37 7.50 -6.29
CA PHE A 37 11.21 8.30 -7.51
C PHE A 37 11.07 9.80 -7.23
N ARG A 38 11.46 10.59 -8.26
CA ARG A 38 11.20 12.03 -8.35
C ARG A 38 10.68 12.35 -9.74
N ILE A 39 9.43 12.85 -9.82
CA ILE A 39 8.76 13.18 -11.08
C ILE A 39 8.05 14.52 -10.89
N LYS A 40 8.48 15.56 -11.63
CA LYS A 40 7.92 16.91 -11.52
C LYS A 40 6.67 17.04 -12.37
N PRO A 41 5.50 17.34 -11.79
CA PRO A 41 4.26 17.55 -12.52
C PRO A 41 4.28 18.88 -13.30
N ARG A 42 3.34 19.04 -14.24
CA ARG A 42 3.10 20.32 -14.93
C ARG A 42 2.24 21.28 -14.09
N ALA A 43 1.24 20.77 -13.40
CA ALA A 43 0.37 21.54 -12.51
C ALA A 43 -0.23 20.66 -11.41
N ILE A 44 -0.77 21.29 -10.38
CA ILE A 44 -1.52 20.65 -9.32
C ILE A 44 -2.91 21.31 -9.26
N VAL A 45 -3.97 20.50 -9.22
CA VAL A 45 -5.34 20.94 -8.97
C VAL A 45 -5.76 20.42 -7.60
N ARG A 46 -6.29 21.32 -6.76
CA ARG A 46 -6.93 20.98 -5.47
C ARG A 46 -8.43 21.23 -5.62
N PRO A 47 -9.21 20.20 -5.99
CA PRO A 47 -10.63 20.36 -6.29
C PRO A 47 -11.44 20.64 -5.03
N LYS A 48 -12.45 21.52 -5.11
CA LYS A 48 -13.44 21.73 -4.06
C LYS A 48 -14.62 20.79 -4.14
N ASN A 49 -14.87 20.26 -5.32
CA ASN A 49 -16.00 19.40 -5.58
C ASN A 49 -15.77 18.52 -6.82
N LYS A 50 -16.70 17.62 -7.09
CA LYS A 50 -16.70 16.73 -8.26
C LYS A 50 -16.62 17.49 -9.60
N ASN A 51 -17.25 18.64 -9.71
CA ASN A 51 -17.23 19.40 -10.97
C ASN A 51 -15.83 19.89 -11.32
N ASP A 52 -15.01 20.24 -10.34
CA ASP A 52 -13.62 20.60 -10.57
C ASP A 52 -12.81 19.39 -11.09
N VAL A 53 -13.10 18.19 -10.58
CA VAL A 53 -12.49 16.94 -11.07
C VAL A 53 -12.87 16.70 -12.54
N ILE A 54 -14.18 16.82 -12.86
CA ILE A 54 -14.68 16.66 -14.24
C ILE A 54 -13.99 17.65 -15.19
N LYS A 55 -13.96 18.94 -14.83
CA LYS A 55 -13.34 19.99 -15.66
C LYS A 55 -11.84 19.72 -15.87
N THR A 56 -11.15 19.24 -14.83
CA THR A 56 -9.72 18.91 -14.90
C THR A 56 -9.48 17.73 -15.84
N ILE A 57 -10.28 16.66 -15.77
CA ILE A 57 -10.17 15.50 -16.64
C ILE A 57 -10.47 15.88 -18.11
N GLN A 58 -11.53 16.64 -18.35
CA GLN A 58 -11.89 17.11 -19.70
C GLN A 58 -10.79 18.00 -20.31
N PHE A 59 -10.20 18.90 -19.51
CA PHE A 59 -9.07 19.73 -19.92
C PHE A 59 -7.85 18.87 -20.26
N ALA A 60 -7.49 17.94 -19.39
CA ALA A 60 -6.36 17.04 -19.56
C ALA A 60 -6.50 16.18 -20.82
N ARG A 61 -7.69 15.63 -21.08
CA ARG A 61 -8.01 14.88 -22.30
C ARG A 61 -7.88 15.75 -23.56
N LYS A 62 -8.48 16.97 -23.55
CA LYS A 62 -8.41 17.93 -24.66
C LYS A 62 -6.97 18.26 -25.06
N HIS A 63 -6.07 18.35 -24.08
CA HIS A 63 -4.67 18.75 -24.27
C HIS A 63 -3.69 17.58 -24.25
N ASN A 64 -4.17 16.33 -24.16
CA ASN A 64 -3.37 15.12 -24.06
C ASN A 64 -2.34 15.19 -22.90
N VAL A 65 -2.79 15.63 -21.73
CA VAL A 65 -2.00 15.74 -20.50
C VAL A 65 -2.37 14.60 -19.55
N PRO A 66 -1.41 13.82 -19.03
CA PRO A 66 -1.71 12.79 -18.04
C PRO A 66 -2.28 13.37 -16.74
N ILE A 67 -3.13 12.58 -16.08
CA ILE A 67 -3.64 12.87 -14.74
C ILE A 67 -3.12 11.83 -13.75
N THR A 68 -2.77 12.29 -12.54
CA THR A 68 -2.47 11.43 -11.42
C THR A 68 -3.30 11.90 -10.22
N ALA A 69 -4.24 11.06 -9.76
CA ALA A 69 -4.98 11.31 -8.52
C ALA A 69 -4.06 11.09 -7.32
N LYS A 70 -4.12 11.98 -6.33
CA LYS A 70 -3.26 11.96 -5.15
C LYS A 70 -4.07 12.19 -3.88
N GLY A 71 -3.91 11.28 -2.93
CA GLY A 71 -4.39 11.43 -1.57
C GLY A 71 -3.28 11.96 -0.64
N GLY A 72 -3.12 11.38 0.55
CA GLY A 72 -2.13 11.79 1.54
C GLY A 72 -0.65 11.72 1.11
N GLY A 73 -0.36 11.14 -0.05
CA GLY A 73 0.99 11.04 -0.59
C GLY A 73 1.92 10.14 0.23
N SER A 74 1.38 9.10 0.83
CA SER A 74 2.11 8.12 1.65
C SER A 74 2.61 6.90 0.85
N SER A 75 2.33 6.83 -0.45
CA SER A 75 2.70 5.70 -1.31
C SER A 75 4.21 5.49 -1.40
N ARG A 76 4.66 4.25 -1.25
CA ARG A 76 6.06 3.85 -1.40
C ARG A 76 6.42 3.44 -2.83
N VAL A 77 5.41 3.23 -3.68
CA VAL A 77 5.60 2.67 -5.03
C VAL A 77 5.56 3.71 -6.15
N GLY A 78 5.31 4.99 -5.82
CA GLY A 78 5.38 6.13 -6.75
C GLY A 78 4.21 6.23 -7.74
N ASN A 79 3.08 5.59 -7.46
CA ASN A 79 1.85 5.72 -8.24
C ASN A 79 1.14 7.09 -8.05
N ASP A 80 1.51 7.83 -7.02
CA ASP A 80 1.05 9.18 -6.70
C ASP A 80 1.88 10.30 -7.34
N LEU A 81 2.84 9.94 -8.21
CA LEU A 81 3.71 10.84 -8.96
C LEU A 81 3.41 10.77 -10.46
N GLY A 82 3.33 11.92 -11.12
CA GLY A 82 3.05 12.00 -12.56
C GLY A 82 3.66 13.21 -13.22
N THR A 83 3.81 13.15 -14.56
CA THR A 83 4.37 14.24 -15.37
C THR A 83 3.34 15.30 -15.74
N GLY A 84 2.04 15.02 -15.61
CA GLY A 84 0.95 15.88 -16.03
C GLY A 84 0.33 16.69 -14.89
N ILE A 85 -0.99 16.61 -14.72
CA ILE A 85 -1.73 17.28 -13.66
C ILE A 85 -1.89 16.30 -12.48
N ILE A 86 -1.50 16.73 -11.28
CA ILE A 86 -1.83 16.02 -10.05
C ILE A 86 -3.14 16.58 -9.50
N ILE A 87 -4.11 15.72 -9.18
CA ILE A 87 -5.35 16.09 -8.49
C ILE A 87 -5.20 15.70 -7.02
N ASP A 88 -5.03 16.69 -6.14
CA ASP A 88 -4.86 16.51 -4.69
C ASP A 88 -6.17 16.75 -3.94
N PHE A 89 -6.71 15.70 -3.33
CA PHE A 89 -8.00 15.72 -2.66
C PHE A 89 -7.95 16.19 -1.21
N CYS A 90 -6.78 16.17 -0.55
CA CYS A 90 -6.69 16.32 0.90
C CYS A 90 -7.08 17.70 1.43
N LYS A 91 -7.04 18.75 0.58
CA LYS A 91 -7.32 20.11 1.07
C LYS A 91 -8.80 20.41 1.26
N TYR A 92 -9.66 19.98 0.35
CA TYR A 92 -11.07 20.42 0.30
C TYR A 92 -12.08 19.26 0.26
N MET A 93 -11.75 18.15 -0.40
CA MET A 93 -12.64 16.99 -0.51
C MET A 93 -12.30 15.92 0.54
N ASN A 94 -12.47 16.27 1.81
CA ASN A 94 -12.02 15.48 2.97
C ASN A 94 -13.10 15.35 4.07
N ARG A 95 -14.37 15.39 3.70
CA ARG A 95 -15.51 15.39 4.64
C ARG A 95 -16.14 14.01 4.78
N ILE A 96 -16.74 13.76 5.94
CA ILE A 96 -17.79 12.76 6.10
C ILE A 96 -19.09 13.36 5.54
N LEU A 97 -19.74 12.63 4.64
CA LEU A 97 -20.98 13.07 3.98
C LEU A 97 -22.21 12.51 4.70
N GLU A 98 -22.14 11.27 5.17
CA GLU A 98 -23.24 10.58 5.83
C GLU A 98 -22.69 9.44 6.71
N VAL A 99 -23.30 9.20 7.88
CA VAL A 99 -23.02 8.07 8.77
C VAL A 99 -24.32 7.34 9.06
N ASP A 100 -24.33 6.03 8.92
CA ASP A 100 -25.42 5.15 9.35
C ASP A 100 -24.89 4.18 10.41
N PRO A 101 -25.02 4.52 11.70
CA PRO A 101 -24.51 3.67 12.78
C PRO A 101 -25.25 2.34 12.92
N VAL A 102 -26.52 2.28 12.49
CA VAL A 102 -27.35 1.07 12.59
C VAL A 102 -26.87 0.01 11.59
N ASN A 103 -26.66 0.42 10.35
CA ASN A 103 -26.17 -0.47 9.28
C ASN A 103 -24.65 -0.46 9.16
N LYS A 104 -23.93 0.25 10.06
CA LYS A 104 -22.47 0.31 10.18
C LYS A 104 -21.79 0.67 8.85
N TRP A 105 -22.18 1.80 8.26
CA TRP A 105 -21.49 2.33 7.10
C TRP A 105 -21.34 3.84 7.17
N VAL A 106 -20.38 4.35 6.41
CA VAL A 106 -20.10 5.77 6.26
C VAL A 106 -19.91 6.12 4.78
N LYS A 107 -20.38 7.30 4.38
CA LYS A 107 -20.10 7.89 3.07
C LYS A 107 -19.12 9.04 3.23
N ILE A 108 -18.05 9.05 2.45
CA ILE A 108 -16.94 9.98 2.60
C ILE A 108 -16.46 10.56 1.27
N GLU A 109 -15.77 11.68 1.35
CA GLU A 109 -14.91 12.20 0.29
C GLU A 109 -13.50 11.57 0.37
N PRO A 110 -12.77 11.42 -0.78
CA PRO A 110 -11.55 10.62 -0.84
C PRO A 110 -10.35 11.21 -0.08
N GLY A 111 -10.34 12.50 0.21
CA GLY A 111 -9.24 13.20 0.86
C GLY A 111 -9.19 13.05 2.38
N ILE A 112 -10.25 12.50 3.03
CA ILE A 112 -10.29 12.36 4.49
C ILE A 112 -9.18 11.42 4.98
N ILE A 113 -8.48 11.83 6.04
CA ILE A 113 -7.41 11.05 6.66
C ILE A 113 -8.01 9.97 7.56
N LEU A 114 -7.42 8.77 7.56
CA LEU A 114 -7.96 7.63 8.30
C LEU A 114 -8.13 7.91 9.80
N THR A 115 -7.13 8.52 10.46
CA THR A 115 -7.23 8.87 11.88
C THR A 115 -8.36 9.88 12.13
N GLU A 116 -8.50 10.89 11.27
CA GLU A 116 -9.58 11.89 11.37
C GLU A 116 -10.98 11.27 11.20
N LEU A 117 -11.12 10.32 10.27
CA LEU A 117 -12.36 9.54 10.10
C LEU A 117 -12.67 8.75 11.37
N ASN A 118 -11.70 7.96 11.85
CA ASN A 118 -11.91 7.09 13.00
C ASN A 118 -12.15 7.89 14.29
N ASP A 119 -11.53 9.06 14.45
CA ASP A 119 -11.78 9.93 15.62
C ASP A 119 -13.22 10.43 15.64
N GLN A 120 -13.81 10.78 14.49
CA GLN A 120 -15.21 11.20 14.40
C GLN A 120 -16.18 10.03 14.60
N LEU A 121 -15.84 8.82 14.16
CA LEU A 121 -16.70 7.63 14.30
C LEU A 121 -16.76 7.05 15.72
N LYS A 122 -15.82 7.45 16.62
CA LYS A 122 -15.81 7.00 18.02
C LYS A 122 -17.10 7.30 18.78
N GLU A 123 -17.78 8.39 18.47
CA GLU A 123 -19.06 8.73 19.12
C GLU A 123 -20.16 7.69 18.89
N HIS A 124 -20.02 6.89 17.80
CA HIS A 124 -20.90 5.80 17.44
C HIS A 124 -20.37 4.42 17.88
N ASN A 125 -19.24 4.35 18.58
CA ASN A 125 -18.51 3.11 18.90
C ASN A 125 -18.12 2.30 17.64
N LEU A 126 -17.85 3.00 16.51
CA LEU A 126 -17.50 2.42 15.22
C LEU A 126 -16.12 2.92 14.76
N TYR A 127 -15.51 2.17 13.85
CA TYR A 127 -14.30 2.58 13.17
C TYR A 127 -14.15 1.87 11.81
N PHE A 128 -13.32 2.42 10.94
CA PHE A 128 -12.84 1.73 9.74
C PHE A 128 -11.64 0.86 10.12
N PRO A 129 -11.74 -0.49 9.99
CA PRO A 129 -10.84 -1.40 10.71
C PRO A 129 -9.50 -1.68 10.01
N ILE A 130 -9.22 -0.99 8.92
CA ILE A 130 -7.95 -1.15 8.18
C ILE A 130 -6.93 -0.15 8.74
N ASP A 131 -5.78 -0.62 9.21
CA ASP A 131 -4.85 0.16 10.02
C ASP A 131 -3.40 0.18 9.49
N PRO A 132 -3.16 0.71 8.28
CA PRO A 132 -1.81 0.83 7.76
C PRO A 132 -0.92 1.67 8.69
N SER A 133 0.40 1.45 8.64
CA SER A 133 1.37 2.21 9.44
C SER A 133 1.35 3.73 9.17
N THR A 134 0.68 4.14 8.11
CA THR A 134 0.53 5.53 7.65
C THR A 134 -0.81 6.16 8.04
N LYS A 135 -1.58 5.57 8.94
CA LYS A 135 -2.94 5.98 9.30
C LYS A 135 -3.12 7.47 9.62
N ASP A 136 -2.07 8.11 10.16
CA ASP A 136 -2.10 9.52 10.58
C ASP A 136 -1.97 10.50 9.40
N TRP A 137 -1.69 10.01 8.17
CA TRP A 137 -1.54 10.84 6.97
C TRP A 137 -2.00 10.18 5.65
N CYS A 138 -2.36 8.89 5.64
CA CYS A 138 -2.99 8.30 4.47
C CYS A 138 -4.46 8.72 4.38
N SER A 139 -4.92 9.04 3.16
CA SER A 139 -6.34 9.31 2.90
C SER A 139 -7.07 8.05 2.47
N LEU A 140 -8.39 8.02 2.70
CA LEU A 140 -9.24 6.88 2.32
C LEU A 140 -9.23 6.65 0.79
N GLY A 141 -9.22 7.72 -0.03
CA GLY A 141 -9.07 7.58 -1.49
C GLY A 141 -7.76 6.91 -1.89
N GLY A 142 -6.65 7.22 -1.19
CA GLY A 142 -5.37 6.54 -1.38
C GLY A 142 -5.40 5.07 -0.96
N MET A 143 -6.07 4.76 0.17
CA MET A 143 -6.25 3.37 0.62
C MET A 143 -7.10 2.56 -0.36
N ILE A 144 -8.17 3.15 -0.90
CA ILE A 144 -9.01 2.53 -1.95
C ILE A 144 -8.17 2.29 -3.21
N ALA A 145 -7.42 3.30 -3.67
CA ALA A 145 -6.61 3.20 -4.87
C ALA A 145 -5.54 2.10 -4.81
N ASN A 146 -4.98 1.83 -3.61
CA ASN A 146 -3.94 0.82 -3.41
C ASN A 146 -4.47 -0.52 -2.89
N ASN A 147 -5.75 -0.62 -2.52
CA ASN A 147 -6.28 -1.74 -1.75
C ASN A 147 -5.48 -1.96 -0.46
N SER A 148 -5.14 -0.88 0.24
CA SER A 148 -4.29 -0.93 1.43
C SER A 148 -4.84 -1.85 2.49
N SER A 149 -3.95 -2.42 3.29
CA SER A 149 -4.29 -3.18 4.48
C SER A 149 -3.37 -2.80 5.65
N GLY A 150 -3.13 -3.70 6.57
CA GLY A 150 -2.29 -3.48 7.73
C GLY A 150 -2.19 -4.74 8.58
N PRO A 151 -1.64 -4.64 9.79
CA PRO A 151 -1.42 -5.77 10.68
C PRO A 151 -2.67 -6.59 11.02
N HIS A 152 -3.84 -5.93 11.08
CA HIS A 152 -5.11 -6.58 11.39
C HIS A 152 -5.82 -7.19 10.17
N ALA A 153 -5.14 -7.29 9.02
CA ALA A 153 -5.72 -7.89 7.82
C ALA A 153 -6.11 -9.37 8.00
N VAL A 154 -5.42 -10.08 8.87
CA VAL A 154 -5.78 -11.45 9.27
C VAL A 154 -7.24 -11.53 9.74
N LYS A 155 -7.71 -10.54 10.51
CA LYS A 155 -9.08 -10.47 11.03
C LYS A 155 -10.04 -9.76 10.07
N TYR A 156 -9.64 -8.59 9.55
CA TYR A 156 -10.54 -7.69 8.82
C TYR A 156 -10.36 -7.75 7.30
N GLY A 157 -9.26 -8.30 6.80
CA GLY A 157 -8.93 -8.29 5.38
C GLY A 157 -8.33 -6.97 4.90
N THR A 158 -8.55 -6.67 3.63
CA THR A 158 -8.04 -5.46 2.97
C THR A 158 -9.15 -4.42 2.78
N THR A 159 -8.80 -3.21 2.36
CA THR A 159 -9.74 -2.13 2.04
C THR A 159 -10.87 -2.60 1.11
N ARG A 160 -10.58 -3.45 0.12
CA ARG A 160 -11.57 -3.99 -0.84
C ARG A 160 -12.78 -4.63 -0.16
N LYS A 161 -12.59 -5.35 0.95
CA LYS A 161 -13.69 -5.98 1.69
C LYS A 161 -14.64 -4.98 2.35
N HIS A 162 -14.18 -3.75 2.55
CA HIS A 162 -14.93 -2.71 3.27
C HIS A 162 -15.49 -1.62 2.36
N VAL A 163 -15.29 -1.68 1.04
CA VAL A 163 -15.86 -0.71 0.10
C VAL A 163 -17.19 -1.24 -0.43
N ALA A 164 -18.29 -0.59 -0.04
CA ALA A 164 -19.65 -0.94 -0.47
C ALA A 164 -20.03 -0.36 -1.83
N GLY A 165 -19.39 0.75 -2.22
CA GLY A 165 -19.63 1.42 -3.50
C GLY A 165 -18.78 2.68 -3.63
N LEU A 166 -18.59 3.10 -4.87
CA LEU A 166 -17.78 4.26 -5.25
C LEU A 166 -18.56 5.16 -6.21
N GLU A 167 -18.34 6.46 -6.11
CA GLU A 167 -18.61 7.40 -7.20
C GLU A 167 -17.27 7.72 -7.86
N LEU A 168 -17.22 7.62 -9.19
CA LEU A 168 -16.02 7.85 -9.98
C LEU A 168 -16.27 8.79 -11.15
N VAL A 169 -15.28 9.61 -11.47
CA VAL A 169 -15.21 10.34 -12.73
C VAL A 169 -14.28 9.56 -13.67
N LEU A 170 -14.81 9.17 -14.84
CA LEU A 170 -14.09 8.42 -15.87
C LEU A 170 -13.24 9.34 -16.76
N ALA A 171 -12.42 8.75 -17.65
CA ALA A 171 -11.52 9.48 -18.55
C ALA A 171 -12.23 10.44 -19.52
N ASP A 172 -13.51 10.21 -19.83
CA ASP A 172 -14.33 11.10 -20.66
C ASP A 172 -15.02 12.22 -19.86
N GLY A 173 -14.89 12.22 -18.53
CA GLY A 173 -15.56 13.15 -17.63
C GLY A 173 -16.97 12.71 -17.22
N SER A 174 -17.44 11.54 -17.66
CA SER A 174 -18.69 10.98 -17.20
C SER A 174 -18.57 10.49 -15.74
N VAL A 175 -19.71 10.49 -15.03
CA VAL A 175 -19.76 10.05 -13.63
C VAL A 175 -20.52 8.73 -13.56
N ILE A 176 -19.93 7.77 -12.85
CA ILE A 176 -20.56 6.49 -12.57
C ILE A 176 -20.61 6.23 -11.06
N GLN A 177 -21.60 5.42 -10.66
CA GLN A 177 -21.67 4.87 -9.30
C GLN A 177 -21.61 3.36 -9.38
N THR A 178 -20.69 2.76 -8.61
CA THR A 178 -20.54 1.31 -8.51
C THR A 178 -21.42 0.76 -7.38
N GLY A 179 -21.48 -0.55 -7.30
CA GLY A 179 -22.25 -1.30 -6.33
C GLY A 179 -22.96 -2.48 -7.00
N LYS A 180 -23.45 -3.38 -6.19
CA LYS A 180 -24.09 -4.62 -6.64
C LYS A 180 -25.41 -4.35 -7.36
N ARG A 181 -25.60 -4.96 -8.54
CA ARG A 181 -26.78 -4.78 -9.38
C ARG A 181 -27.03 -5.98 -10.31
N PRO A 182 -28.28 -6.20 -10.81
CA PRO A 182 -28.53 -7.25 -11.78
C PRO A 182 -27.69 -7.06 -13.05
N ARG A 183 -27.05 -8.13 -13.54
CA ARG A 183 -26.23 -8.09 -14.76
C ARG A 183 -27.04 -7.75 -16.00
N SER A 184 -28.33 -8.07 -16.00
CA SER A 184 -29.30 -7.74 -17.07
C SER A 184 -29.82 -6.31 -17.05
N SER A 185 -29.45 -5.47 -16.06
CA SER A 185 -29.85 -4.07 -15.99
C SER A 185 -29.26 -3.27 -17.16
N ASN A 186 -30.02 -2.27 -17.65
CA ASN A 186 -29.59 -1.32 -18.68
C ASN A 186 -30.04 0.12 -18.35
N GLU A 187 -30.30 0.39 -17.07
CA GLU A 187 -30.88 1.67 -16.62
C GLU A 187 -29.83 2.77 -16.47
N LEU A 188 -28.56 2.39 -16.18
CA LEU A 188 -27.48 3.33 -15.88
C LEU A 188 -26.28 3.12 -16.81
N PRO A 189 -25.43 4.15 -17.02
CA PRO A 189 -24.20 4.03 -17.81
C PRO A 189 -23.27 2.91 -17.37
N ILE A 190 -23.19 2.66 -16.06
CA ILE A 190 -22.36 1.58 -15.48
C ILE A 190 -22.84 0.18 -15.92
N ASP A 191 -24.12 0.00 -16.22
CA ASP A 191 -24.67 -1.30 -16.62
C ASP A 191 -24.12 -1.73 -17.99
N SER A 192 -23.99 -0.79 -18.95
CA SER A 192 -23.34 -1.03 -20.22
C SER A 192 -21.86 -1.38 -20.06
N LEU A 193 -21.15 -0.72 -19.14
CA LEU A 193 -19.75 -1.04 -18.81
C LEU A 193 -19.66 -2.41 -18.15
N GLY A 194 -20.56 -2.74 -17.22
CA GLY A 194 -20.66 -4.06 -16.59
C GLY A 194 -20.82 -5.19 -17.59
N GLY A 195 -21.70 -5.04 -18.58
CA GLY A 195 -21.89 -6.01 -19.65
C GLY A 195 -20.61 -6.21 -20.49
N LYS A 196 -19.89 -5.13 -20.81
CA LYS A 196 -18.61 -5.19 -21.54
C LYS A 196 -17.51 -5.88 -20.70
N VAL A 197 -17.38 -5.54 -19.42
CA VAL A 197 -16.43 -6.20 -18.50
C VAL A 197 -16.77 -7.69 -18.42
N SER A 198 -18.03 -8.06 -18.20
CA SER A 198 -18.48 -9.46 -18.16
C SER A 198 -18.12 -10.20 -19.44
N SER A 199 -18.28 -9.58 -20.61
CA SER A 199 -17.88 -10.16 -21.89
C SER A 199 -16.36 -10.32 -22.02
N ILE A 200 -15.56 -9.40 -21.49
CA ILE A 200 -14.09 -9.56 -21.41
C ILE A 200 -13.78 -10.77 -20.53
N LEU A 201 -14.30 -10.84 -19.31
CA LEU A 201 -14.01 -11.91 -18.36
C LEU A 201 -14.38 -13.29 -18.90
N GLY A 202 -15.52 -13.43 -19.61
CA GLY A 202 -15.93 -14.69 -20.22
C GLY A 202 -14.94 -15.24 -21.27
N ARG A 203 -14.13 -14.38 -21.91
CA ARG A 203 -13.06 -14.83 -22.82
C ARG A 203 -11.81 -15.33 -22.10
N TYR A 204 -11.65 -14.99 -20.82
CA TYR A 204 -10.48 -15.32 -20.00
C TYR A 204 -10.81 -16.20 -18.79
N GLU A 205 -11.95 -16.91 -18.82
CA GLU A 205 -12.45 -17.70 -17.69
C GLU A 205 -11.40 -18.69 -17.17
N GLN A 206 -10.75 -19.44 -18.06
CA GLN A 206 -9.69 -20.39 -17.67
C GLN A 206 -8.49 -19.65 -17.02
N ALA A 207 -8.10 -18.50 -17.56
CA ALA A 207 -6.99 -17.73 -16.97
C ALA A 207 -7.34 -17.15 -15.60
N LEU A 208 -8.61 -16.82 -15.35
CA LEU A 208 -9.08 -16.40 -14.03
C LEU A 208 -8.91 -17.51 -12.97
N GLU A 209 -9.09 -18.77 -13.35
CA GLU A 209 -8.86 -19.91 -12.45
C GLU A 209 -7.36 -20.20 -12.28
N ASP A 210 -6.64 -20.31 -13.40
CA ASP A 210 -5.24 -20.77 -13.41
C ASP A 210 -4.26 -19.78 -12.79
N GLU A 211 -4.51 -18.45 -12.96
CA GLU A 211 -3.62 -17.39 -12.54
C GLU A 211 -4.05 -16.70 -11.23
N LYS A 212 -5.07 -17.22 -10.53
CA LYS A 212 -5.47 -16.71 -9.21
C LYS A 212 -4.38 -17.01 -8.17
N PRO A 213 -3.74 -16.00 -7.55
CA PRO A 213 -2.70 -16.24 -6.56
C PRO A 213 -3.28 -16.96 -5.33
N PHE A 214 -2.51 -17.88 -4.76
CA PHE A 214 -2.89 -18.58 -3.52
C PHE A 214 -2.39 -17.80 -2.31
N VAL A 215 -3.04 -16.69 -2.00
CA VAL A 215 -2.67 -15.76 -0.93
C VAL A 215 -3.90 -15.12 -0.27
N THR A 216 -3.72 -14.56 0.91
CA THR A 216 -4.77 -13.85 1.65
C THR A 216 -4.87 -12.37 1.24
N LYS A 217 -3.76 -11.78 0.79
CA LYS A 217 -3.67 -10.38 0.31
C LYS A 217 -3.17 -10.37 -1.13
N ASN A 218 -3.85 -9.59 -1.99
CA ASN A 218 -3.40 -9.35 -3.36
C ASN A 218 -3.83 -7.98 -3.85
N SER A 219 -2.86 -7.14 -4.19
CA SER A 219 -3.04 -5.82 -4.79
C SER A 219 -2.32 -5.67 -6.14
N CYS A 220 -1.88 -6.81 -6.73
CA CYS A 220 -1.22 -6.82 -8.02
C CYS A 220 -2.24 -6.82 -9.16
N GLY A 221 -2.11 -5.86 -10.07
CA GLY A 221 -2.99 -5.74 -11.23
C GLY A 221 -4.43 -5.32 -10.88
N TYR A 222 -5.32 -5.44 -11.85
CA TYR A 222 -6.75 -5.25 -11.60
C TYR A 222 -7.37 -6.49 -10.98
N TYR A 223 -8.24 -6.31 -9.99
CA TYR A 223 -9.02 -7.39 -9.44
C TYR A 223 -10.15 -7.77 -10.40
N LEU A 224 -10.05 -8.94 -11.01
CA LEU A 224 -11.00 -9.42 -12.01
C LEU A 224 -11.81 -10.64 -11.55
N TRP A 225 -11.60 -11.09 -10.32
CA TRP A 225 -12.27 -12.25 -9.73
C TRP A 225 -13.56 -11.82 -9.02
N ASP A 226 -14.50 -12.75 -8.94
CA ASP A 226 -15.70 -12.63 -8.11
C ASP A 226 -16.54 -11.36 -8.37
N LEU A 227 -16.46 -10.79 -9.60
CA LEU A 227 -17.23 -9.61 -10.00
C LEU A 227 -18.69 -9.93 -10.32
N VAL A 228 -19.00 -11.18 -10.65
CA VAL A 228 -20.35 -11.70 -10.87
C VAL A 228 -20.62 -12.77 -9.82
N ASP A 229 -21.76 -12.66 -9.13
CA ASP A 229 -22.12 -13.61 -8.10
C ASP A 229 -23.06 -14.73 -8.62
N GLU A 230 -23.38 -15.71 -7.75
CA GLU A 230 -24.26 -16.83 -8.03
C GLU A 230 -25.71 -16.43 -8.37
N ASN A 231 -26.12 -15.21 -8.02
CA ASN A 231 -27.45 -14.65 -8.30
C ASN A 231 -27.47 -13.80 -9.59
N ASP A 232 -26.45 -13.94 -10.44
CA ASP A 232 -26.28 -13.16 -11.67
C ASP A 232 -26.25 -11.64 -11.44
N GLN A 233 -25.73 -11.21 -10.28
CA GLN A 233 -25.49 -9.80 -10.00
C GLN A 233 -24.02 -9.47 -10.28
N ILE A 234 -23.78 -8.29 -10.83
CA ILE A 234 -22.44 -7.76 -11.09
C ILE A 234 -22.12 -6.62 -10.14
N ASP A 235 -20.91 -6.63 -9.61
CA ASP A 235 -20.34 -5.53 -8.85
C ASP A 235 -18.93 -5.19 -9.35
N LEU A 236 -18.77 -4.02 -9.95
CA LEU A 236 -17.46 -3.55 -10.42
C LEU A 236 -16.65 -2.86 -9.32
N THR A 237 -17.21 -2.65 -8.12
CA THR A 237 -16.49 -1.98 -7.01
C THR A 237 -15.15 -2.63 -6.71
N PRO A 238 -15.03 -3.97 -6.57
CA PRO A 238 -13.75 -4.61 -6.26
C PRO A 238 -12.66 -4.37 -7.31
N MET A 239 -13.02 -4.20 -8.59
CA MET A 239 -12.08 -3.93 -9.68
C MET A 239 -11.49 -2.52 -9.59
N PHE A 240 -12.24 -1.54 -9.13
CA PHE A 240 -11.74 -0.17 -8.93
C PHE A 240 -10.87 -0.04 -7.68
N VAL A 241 -11.09 -0.90 -6.66
CA VAL A 241 -10.25 -0.94 -5.46
C VAL A 241 -8.92 -1.65 -5.78
N GLY A 242 -7.83 -0.90 -5.70
CA GLY A 242 -6.50 -1.33 -6.14
C GLY A 242 -6.17 -0.93 -7.59
N SER A 243 -7.02 -0.14 -8.26
CA SER A 243 -6.76 0.30 -9.65
C SER A 243 -5.80 1.49 -9.76
N GLU A 244 -5.30 2.03 -8.67
CA GLU A 244 -4.29 3.11 -8.62
C GLU A 244 -4.68 4.36 -9.44
N GLY A 245 -5.97 4.66 -9.53
CA GLY A 245 -6.48 5.79 -10.31
C GLY A 245 -6.32 5.65 -11.83
N THR A 246 -6.11 4.44 -12.33
CA THR A 246 -5.92 4.19 -13.78
C THR A 246 -7.23 3.92 -14.53
N LEU A 247 -8.31 3.57 -13.84
CA LEU A 247 -9.64 3.27 -14.43
C LEU A 247 -10.67 4.38 -14.19
N GLY A 248 -10.42 5.25 -13.23
CA GLY A 248 -11.30 6.35 -12.85
C GLY A 248 -10.77 7.08 -11.62
N VAL A 249 -11.31 8.25 -11.35
CA VAL A 249 -10.95 9.09 -10.21
C VAL A 249 -12.10 9.08 -9.21
N VAL A 250 -11.84 8.55 -8.01
CA VAL A 250 -12.84 8.45 -6.93
C VAL A 250 -13.19 9.83 -6.39
N THR A 251 -14.47 10.16 -6.30
CA THR A 251 -15.00 11.40 -5.73
C THR A 251 -15.82 11.18 -4.47
N GLU A 252 -16.44 10.02 -4.29
CA GLU A 252 -17.11 9.60 -3.06
C GLU A 252 -16.93 8.09 -2.86
N ALA A 253 -16.94 7.65 -1.61
CA ALA A 253 -16.91 6.23 -1.27
C ALA A 253 -17.89 5.92 -0.13
N LYS A 254 -18.58 4.78 -0.23
CA LYS A 254 -19.37 4.18 0.84
C LYS A 254 -18.58 3.03 1.43
N LEU A 255 -18.33 3.08 2.75
CA LEU A 255 -17.47 2.15 3.46
C LEU A 255 -18.22 1.44 4.58
N TYR A 256 -18.03 0.12 4.72
CA TYR A 256 -18.50 -0.63 5.87
C TYR A 256 -17.55 -0.43 7.06
N LEU A 257 -18.14 -0.34 8.26
CA LEU A 257 -17.48 -0.11 9.53
C LEU A 257 -17.54 -1.36 10.41
N ALA A 258 -16.64 -1.41 11.40
CA ALA A 258 -16.65 -2.41 12.46
C ALA A 258 -16.88 -1.75 13.82
N ASP A 259 -17.35 -2.53 14.79
CA ASP A 259 -17.40 -2.11 16.18
C ASP A 259 -15.97 -1.98 16.72
N ILE A 260 -15.71 -0.96 17.56
CA ILE A 260 -14.44 -0.85 18.28
C ILE A 260 -14.29 -2.06 19.20
N PRO A 261 -13.17 -2.82 19.12
CA PRO A 261 -12.96 -3.98 19.97
C PRO A 261 -13.02 -3.62 21.45
N GLU A 262 -13.78 -4.38 22.24
CA GLU A 262 -13.92 -4.12 23.67
C GLU A 262 -12.62 -4.37 24.41
N LYS A 263 -11.93 -5.46 24.07
CA LYS A 263 -10.68 -5.88 24.71
C LYS A 263 -9.68 -6.43 23.70
N ALA A 264 -8.40 -6.24 24.00
CA ALA A 264 -7.30 -6.84 23.26
C ALA A 264 -6.20 -7.32 24.21
N LEU A 265 -5.48 -8.37 23.82
CA LEU A 265 -4.31 -8.87 24.52
C LEU A 265 -3.23 -9.24 23.52
N SER A 266 -1.98 -8.86 23.80
CA SER A 266 -0.83 -9.15 22.94
C SER A 266 0.17 -10.06 23.64
N GLY A 267 0.92 -10.81 22.84
CA GLY A 267 2.03 -11.64 23.29
C GLY A 267 3.20 -11.63 22.30
N LEU A 268 4.36 -12.07 22.80
CA LEU A 268 5.59 -12.25 22.02
C LEU A 268 6.02 -13.72 22.11
N ALA A 269 6.00 -14.44 21.00
CA ALA A 269 6.56 -15.79 20.89
C ALA A 269 7.95 -15.72 20.29
N TYR A 270 8.92 -16.41 20.90
CA TYR A 270 10.34 -16.35 20.56
C TYR A 270 10.80 -17.63 19.88
N PHE A 271 11.63 -17.50 18.86
CA PHE A 271 12.10 -18.60 18.02
C PHE A 271 13.62 -18.58 17.85
N ASP A 272 14.22 -19.76 17.94
CA ASP A 272 15.64 -20.02 17.70
C ASP A 272 15.94 -20.47 16.24
N ASP A 273 14.88 -20.76 15.48
CA ASP A 273 14.96 -21.23 14.10
C ASP A 273 13.84 -20.63 13.24
N LEU A 274 14.21 -19.95 12.15
CA LEU A 274 13.26 -19.37 11.20
C LEU A 274 12.45 -20.43 10.44
N GLY A 275 12.99 -21.64 10.30
CA GLY A 275 12.26 -22.75 9.67
C GLY A 275 10.97 -23.13 10.41
N LYS A 276 10.88 -22.82 11.71
CA LYS A 276 9.70 -23.07 12.54
C LYS A 276 8.57 -22.06 12.33
N ILE A 277 8.86 -20.87 11.81
CA ILE A 277 7.92 -19.72 11.75
C ILE A 277 6.66 -20.05 10.96
N GLY A 278 6.77 -20.71 9.80
CA GLY A 278 5.61 -20.99 8.95
C GLY A 278 4.61 -21.93 9.64
N LYS A 279 5.09 -23.00 10.27
CA LYS A 279 4.25 -23.92 11.02
C LYS A 279 3.67 -23.23 12.27
N ALA A 280 4.49 -22.50 13.01
CA ALA A 280 4.02 -21.75 14.18
C ALA A 280 2.92 -20.73 13.82
N THR A 281 3.09 -20.03 12.69
CA THR A 281 2.06 -19.10 12.19
C THR A 281 0.75 -19.83 11.88
N GLN A 282 0.79 -20.99 11.24
CA GLN A 282 -0.43 -21.79 10.96
C GLN A 282 -1.11 -22.23 12.27
N GLU A 283 -0.36 -22.74 13.25
CA GLU A 283 -0.88 -23.14 14.56
C GLU A 283 -1.56 -21.98 15.29
N ILE A 284 -0.99 -20.76 15.18
CA ILE A 284 -1.58 -19.54 15.75
C ILE A 284 -2.86 -19.15 14.98
N LEU A 285 -2.86 -19.23 13.63
CA LEU A 285 -4.01 -18.89 12.81
C LEU A 285 -5.24 -19.75 13.12
N GLU A 286 -5.06 -21.02 13.50
CA GLU A 286 -6.17 -21.88 13.93
C GLU A 286 -6.88 -21.38 15.20
N VAL A 287 -6.21 -20.59 16.04
CA VAL A 287 -6.78 -19.99 17.26
C VAL A 287 -7.57 -18.71 16.94
N GLY A 288 -7.46 -18.17 15.72
CA GLY A 288 -8.16 -16.97 15.25
C GLY A 288 -7.59 -15.67 15.85
N PRO A 289 -6.33 -15.33 15.59
CA PRO A 289 -5.72 -14.08 16.05
C PRO A 289 -6.28 -12.87 15.28
N SER A 290 -6.17 -11.69 15.89
CA SER A 290 -6.43 -10.42 15.22
C SER A 290 -5.19 -9.92 14.46
N MET A 291 -3.98 -10.32 14.86
CA MET A 291 -2.71 -9.94 14.26
C MET A 291 -1.63 -10.98 14.53
N VAL A 292 -0.78 -11.26 13.53
CA VAL A 292 0.45 -12.05 13.67
C VAL A 292 1.55 -11.37 12.84
N GLU A 293 2.52 -10.74 13.53
CA GLU A 293 3.62 -10.00 12.91
C GLU A 293 4.96 -10.70 13.15
N ILE A 294 5.87 -10.65 12.19
CA ILE A 294 7.23 -11.17 12.32
C ILE A 294 8.26 -10.05 12.37
N MET A 295 9.27 -10.21 13.23
CA MET A 295 10.53 -9.47 13.19
C MET A 295 11.69 -10.46 13.28
N GLU A 296 12.60 -10.42 12.30
CA GLU A 296 13.75 -11.31 12.28
C GLU A 296 14.96 -10.69 12.98
N ARG A 297 15.98 -11.50 13.21
CA ARG A 297 17.17 -11.21 14.03
C ARG A 297 17.84 -9.87 13.73
N HIS A 298 18.02 -9.51 12.44
CA HIS A 298 18.70 -8.27 12.11
C HIS A 298 18.00 -7.02 12.66
N ILE A 299 16.65 -6.99 12.59
CA ILE A 299 15.84 -5.92 13.20
C ILE A 299 15.90 -5.98 14.72
N LEU A 300 15.87 -7.18 15.30
CA LEU A 300 15.91 -7.35 16.75
C LEU A 300 17.24 -6.86 17.33
N ASP A 301 18.37 -7.13 16.66
CA ASP A 301 19.70 -6.66 17.06
C ASP A 301 19.80 -5.14 17.01
N LEU A 302 19.35 -4.53 15.90
CA LEU A 302 19.27 -3.06 15.77
C LEU A 302 18.34 -2.45 16.85
N ALA A 303 17.25 -3.12 17.18
CA ALA A 303 16.31 -2.68 18.19
C ALA A 303 16.93 -2.70 19.60
N ARG A 304 17.65 -3.76 19.95
CA ARG A 304 18.39 -3.86 21.23
C ARG A 304 19.44 -2.76 21.36
N GLU A 305 20.13 -2.45 20.25
CA GLU A 305 21.19 -1.45 20.21
C GLU A 305 20.66 -0.02 20.39
N GLN A 306 19.59 0.32 19.66
CA GLN A 306 19.08 1.68 19.59
C GLN A 306 17.98 2.02 20.61
N LYS A 307 17.41 1.01 21.31
CA LYS A 307 16.28 1.15 22.21
C LYS A 307 16.45 0.34 23.50
N PRO A 308 17.25 0.84 24.47
CA PRO A 308 17.51 0.12 25.73
C PRO A 308 16.24 -0.25 26.48
N GLU A 309 15.16 0.55 26.39
CA GLU A 309 13.90 0.39 27.08
C GLU A 309 13.08 -0.86 26.69
N ILE A 310 13.40 -1.47 25.54
CA ILE A 310 12.72 -2.70 25.08
C ILE A 310 13.64 -3.93 25.13
N ARG A 311 14.87 -3.76 25.57
CA ARG A 311 15.89 -4.83 25.54
C ARG A 311 15.48 -6.06 26.35
N GLU A 312 14.80 -5.90 27.46
CA GLU A 312 14.29 -7.00 28.31
C GLU A 312 13.26 -7.90 27.61
N TYR A 313 12.59 -7.36 26.57
CA TYR A 313 11.61 -8.09 25.76
C TYR A 313 12.23 -8.72 24.50
N LEU A 314 13.50 -8.50 24.25
CA LEU A 314 14.23 -9.00 23.10
C LEU A 314 15.47 -9.78 23.56
N PRO A 315 15.34 -11.05 24.02
CA PRO A 315 16.47 -11.87 24.46
C PRO A 315 17.55 -12.01 23.38
N GLU A 316 18.78 -12.22 23.79
CA GLU A 316 19.87 -12.57 22.88
C GLU A 316 19.71 -14.01 22.37
N GLY A 317 20.26 -14.30 21.18
CA GLY A 317 20.27 -15.66 20.61
C GLY A 317 18.98 -16.12 19.96
N ILE A 318 17.96 -15.24 19.82
CA ILE A 318 16.75 -15.55 19.06
C ILE A 318 16.89 -15.15 17.59
N GLU A 319 16.31 -15.98 16.70
CA GLU A 319 16.29 -15.73 15.25
C GLU A 319 15.08 -14.91 14.82
N ALA A 320 13.94 -15.03 15.53
CA ALA A 320 12.74 -14.25 15.26
C ALA A 320 11.83 -14.11 16.46
N VAL A 321 10.96 -13.10 16.40
CA VAL A 321 9.81 -12.91 17.29
C VAL A 321 8.54 -12.85 16.46
N LEU A 322 7.50 -13.59 16.85
CA LEU A 322 6.13 -13.35 16.42
C LEU A 322 5.41 -12.51 17.48
N PHE A 323 4.91 -11.35 17.05
CA PHE A 323 3.96 -10.55 17.81
C PHE A 323 2.56 -11.05 17.48
N ILE A 324 1.80 -11.46 18.53
CA ILE A 324 0.46 -12.04 18.42
C ILE A 324 -0.51 -11.14 19.16
N GLU A 325 -1.67 -10.88 18.56
CA GLU A 325 -2.76 -10.17 19.23
C GLU A 325 -4.09 -10.91 19.05
N PHE A 326 -4.90 -10.90 20.08
CA PHE A 326 -6.30 -11.30 20.05
C PHE A 326 -7.18 -10.14 20.48
N GLN A 327 -8.37 -10.04 19.90
CA GLN A 327 -9.41 -9.08 20.22
C GLN A 327 -10.71 -9.83 20.51
N GLU A 328 -11.24 -9.71 21.74
CA GLU A 328 -12.41 -10.43 22.23
C GLU A 328 -13.31 -9.52 23.07
N ASP A 329 -14.47 -10.05 23.48
CA ASP A 329 -15.42 -9.37 24.37
C ASP A 329 -15.08 -9.54 25.87
N SER A 330 -14.22 -10.52 26.22
CA SER A 330 -13.89 -10.81 27.62
C SER A 330 -12.43 -11.20 27.84
N ASP A 331 -11.90 -10.91 29.05
CA ASP A 331 -10.55 -11.31 29.45
C ASP A 331 -10.39 -12.82 29.57
N GLU A 332 -11.48 -13.55 29.86
CA GLU A 332 -11.48 -15.01 29.92
C GLU A 332 -11.18 -15.60 28.55
N LYS A 333 -11.89 -15.18 27.50
CA LYS A 333 -11.64 -15.64 26.12
C LYS A 333 -10.24 -15.30 25.65
N LEU A 334 -9.71 -14.12 26.00
CA LEU A 334 -8.35 -13.74 25.66
C LEU A 334 -7.32 -14.67 26.30
N ARG A 335 -7.48 -14.98 27.61
CA ARG A 335 -6.60 -15.93 28.31
C ARG A 335 -6.68 -17.34 27.74
N ASP A 336 -7.89 -17.81 27.43
CA ASP A 336 -8.09 -19.13 26.82
C ASP A 336 -7.40 -19.25 25.47
N LYS A 337 -7.46 -18.20 24.63
CA LYS A 337 -6.75 -18.16 23.35
C LYS A 337 -5.23 -18.22 23.54
N PHE A 338 -4.68 -17.45 24.47
CA PHE A 338 -3.24 -17.52 24.76
C PHE A 338 -2.83 -18.86 25.37
N ALA A 339 -3.66 -19.48 26.21
CA ALA A 339 -3.42 -20.84 26.71
C ALA A 339 -3.37 -21.88 25.57
N GLN A 340 -4.26 -21.77 24.58
CA GLN A 340 -4.22 -22.61 23.39
C GLN A 340 -2.95 -22.41 22.57
N VAL A 341 -2.53 -21.14 22.33
CA VAL A 341 -1.27 -20.84 21.62
C VAL A 341 -0.07 -21.40 22.39
N ARG A 342 -0.03 -21.21 23.71
CA ARG A 342 1.03 -21.75 24.57
C ARG A 342 1.13 -23.26 24.45
N LYS A 343 0.01 -23.95 24.58
CA LYS A 343 -0.05 -25.40 24.42
C LYS A 343 0.47 -25.85 23.06
N LYS A 344 -0.04 -25.25 21.98
CA LYS A 344 0.36 -25.60 20.61
C LYS A 344 1.85 -25.37 20.35
N LEU A 345 2.38 -24.20 20.73
CA LEU A 345 3.75 -23.81 20.38
C LEU A 345 4.83 -24.36 21.31
N LEU A 346 4.54 -24.54 22.59
CA LEU A 346 5.55 -24.93 23.61
C LEU A 346 5.43 -26.39 24.04
N GLU A 347 4.19 -26.94 24.11
CA GLU A 347 3.95 -28.27 24.66
C GLU A 347 3.76 -29.34 23.56
N ASP A 348 2.87 -29.09 22.56
CA ASP A 348 2.51 -30.07 21.55
C ASP A 348 3.55 -30.15 20.41
N SER A 349 4.11 -29.02 19.99
CA SER A 349 4.95 -28.92 18.77
C SER A 349 6.39 -28.46 19.02
N GLU A 350 6.72 -27.95 20.20
CA GLU A 350 8.04 -27.42 20.58
C GLU A 350 8.63 -26.44 19.52
N LEU A 351 7.75 -25.62 18.95
CA LEU A 351 8.14 -24.67 17.87
C LEU A 351 8.78 -23.42 18.45
N ALA A 352 8.21 -22.85 19.50
CA ALA A 352 8.74 -21.66 20.17
C ALA A 352 9.56 -22.04 21.41
N ILE A 353 10.53 -21.18 21.75
CA ILE A 353 11.33 -21.35 22.99
C ILE A 353 10.67 -20.72 24.21
N ASP A 354 9.85 -19.68 24.01
CA ASP A 354 9.08 -19.02 25.07
C ASP A 354 7.90 -18.23 24.47
N LEU A 355 6.90 -17.92 25.30
CA LEU A 355 5.76 -17.06 24.99
C LEU A 355 5.51 -16.12 26.18
N LYS A 356 5.73 -14.83 25.98
CA LYS A 356 5.40 -13.77 26.96
C LYS A 356 4.08 -13.11 26.60
N GLU A 357 3.15 -13.12 27.54
CA GLU A 357 1.87 -12.41 27.43
C GLU A 357 1.95 -11.07 28.16
N ALA A 358 1.31 -10.04 27.63
CA ALA A 358 1.18 -8.75 28.31
C ALA A 358 0.31 -8.92 29.57
N LYS A 359 0.80 -8.43 30.71
CA LYS A 359 0.11 -8.54 32.01
C LYS A 359 -0.80 -7.34 32.30
N ASN A 360 -0.56 -6.24 31.61
CA ASN A 360 -1.23 -4.97 31.83
C ASN A 360 -1.11 -4.04 30.60
N ALA A 361 -1.75 -2.87 30.66
CA ALA A 361 -1.73 -1.89 29.56
C ALA A 361 -0.31 -1.34 29.26
N ALA A 362 0.60 -1.30 30.25
CA ALA A 362 1.97 -0.85 30.04
C ALA A 362 2.78 -1.86 29.22
N ASP A 363 2.62 -3.16 29.48
CA ASP A 363 3.21 -4.23 28.67
C ASP A 363 2.66 -4.18 27.24
N MET A 364 1.34 -4.04 27.08
CA MET A 364 0.70 -3.88 25.76
C MET A 364 1.31 -2.72 24.97
N ALA A 365 1.46 -1.56 25.62
CA ALA A 365 2.07 -0.39 24.99
C ALA A 365 3.53 -0.64 24.61
N THR A 366 4.28 -1.39 25.43
CA THR A 366 5.69 -1.73 25.17
C THR A 366 5.82 -2.73 24.03
N PHE A 367 5.00 -3.79 24.00
CA PHE A 367 4.95 -4.74 22.86
C PHE A 367 4.60 -4.02 21.55
N GLY A 368 3.64 -3.08 21.62
CA GLY A 368 3.33 -2.22 20.49
C GLY A 368 4.50 -1.33 20.03
N LYS A 369 5.38 -0.88 20.95
CA LYS A 369 6.62 -0.16 20.57
C LYS A 369 7.61 -1.11 19.90
N VAL A 370 7.81 -2.32 20.42
CA VAL A 370 8.65 -3.37 19.79
C VAL A 370 8.20 -3.58 18.34
N ARG A 371 6.92 -3.81 18.13
CA ARG A 371 6.35 -4.04 16.78
C ARG A 371 6.62 -2.88 15.81
N ARG A 372 6.41 -1.64 16.24
CA ARG A 372 6.51 -0.44 15.36
C ARG A 372 7.92 0.06 15.12
N ILE A 373 8.94 -0.61 15.66
CA ILE A 373 10.32 -0.09 15.63
C ILE A 373 11.02 -0.28 14.28
N SER A 374 10.62 -1.28 13.49
CA SER A 374 11.31 -1.70 12.26
C SER A 374 11.53 -0.55 11.27
N GLY A 375 10.49 0.17 10.90
CA GLY A 375 10.58 1.28 9.96
C GLY A 375 11.44 2.45 10.48
N PRO A 376 11.21 2.97 11.70
CA PRO A 376 12.01 4.05 12.28
C PRO A 376 13.50 3.72 12.41
N ILE A 377 13.88 2.49 12.73
CA ILE A 377 15.27 2.07 12.85
C ILE A 377 15.98 2.12 11.50
N LEU A 378 15.37 1.57 10.48
CA LEU A 378 15.93 1.53 9.13
C LEU A 378 16.10 2.93 8.52
N ASN A 379 15.29 3.90 8.92
CA ASN A 379 15.42 5.29 8.49
C ASN A 379 16.58 6.05 9.16
N ARG A 380 17.25 5.47 10.18
CA ARG A 380 18.38 6.10 10.90
C ARG A 380 19.74 5.60 10.44
N LEU A 381 19.83 4.85 9.36
CA LEU A 381 21.09 4.41 8.78
C LEU A 381 21.97 5.62 8.41
N LYS A 382 23.22 5.60 8.88
CA LYS A 382 24.21 6.64 8.55
C LYS A 382 24.91 6.35 7.23
N GLY A 383 25.49 7.39 6.62
CA GLY A 383 26.22 7.29 5.36
C GLY A 383 25.32 7.32 4.12
N PRO A 384 25.83 6.99 2.92
CA PRO A 384 25.11 7.14 1.66
C PRO A 384 24.12 6.03 1.35
N LYS A 385 24.19 4.89 2.02
CA LYS A 385 23.27 3.76 1.84
C LYS A 385 21.94 4.04 2.53
N ARG A 386 20.85 3.59 1.91
CA ARG A 386 19.48 3.74 2.41
C ARG A 386 18.74 2.42 2.35
N ALA A 387 17.83 2.20 3.30
CA ALA A 387 16.85 1.14 3.21
C ALA A 387 15.77 1.53 2.18
N LEU A 388 15.66 0.76 1.13
CA LEU A 388 14.84 1.06 -0.05
C LEU A 388 13.72 0.03 -0.23
N ALA A 389 12.52 0.51 -0.53
CA ALA A 389 11.31 -0.29 -0.69
C ALA A 389 11.13 -0.72 -2.16
N PHE A 390 12.02 -1.56 -2.71
CA PHE A 390 11.95 -2.02 -4.10
C PHE A 390 11.63 -3.50 -4.25
N ILE A 391 11.87 -4.31 -3.22
CA ILE A 391 11.59 -5.76 -3.18
C ILE A 391 10.60 -6.14 -2.07
N GLU A 392 10.06 -5.13 -1.40
CA GLU A 392 9.13 -5.30 -0.29
C GLU A 392 7.70 -5.59 -0.78
N ASP A 393 6.79 -6.04 0.13
CA ASP A 393 5.35 -6.18 -0.08
C ASP A 393 4.90 -7.44 -0.86
N ALA A 394 5.79 -8.33 -1.25
CA ALA A 394 5.32 -9.60 -1.78
C ALA A 394 4.63 -10.44 -0.68
N ALA A 395 3.62 -11.20 -1.08
CA ALA A 395 2.93 -12.11 -0.18
C ALA A 395 2.91 -13.53 -0.74
N VAL A 396 3.09 -14.51 0.16
CA VAL A 396 2.94 -15.94 -0.11
C VAL A 396 1.90 -16.51 0.86
N HIS A 397 1.36 -17.70 0.59
CA HIS A 397 0.54 -18.36 1.60
C HIS A 397 1.37 -18.55 2.90
N PRO A 398 0.82 -18.34 4.12
CA PRO A 398 1.59 -18.46 5.36
C PRO A 398 2.36 -19.78 5.53
N SER A 399 1.85 -20.88 4.97
CA SER A 399 2.56 -22.17 4.96
C SER A 399 3.87 -22.16 4.16
N ARG A 400 4.07 -21.20 3.26
CA ARG A 400 5.25 -21.08 2.40
C ARG A 400 6.27 -20.04 2.93
N LEU A 401 6.01 -19.45 4.11
CA LEU A 401 6.93 -18.49 4.71
C LEU A 401 8.36 -19.03 4.91
N PRO A 402 8.58 -20.29 5.35
CA PRO A 402 9.94 -20.80 5.51
C PRO A 402 10.74 -20.80 4.20
N GLU A 403 10.12 -21.29 3.11
CA GLU A 403 10.76 -21.31 1.80
C GLU A 403 10.99 -19.90 1.27
N TYR A 404 10.02 -18.98 1.50
CA TYR A 404 10.15 -17.60 1.07
C TYR A 404 11.29 -16.88 1.80
N ILE A 405 11.34 -16.97 3.14
CA ILE A 405 12.41 -16.35 3.95
C ILE A 405 13.78 -16.93 3.60
N SER A 406 13.87 -18.26 3.45
CA SER A 406 15.13 -18.93 3.06
C SER A 406 15.60 -18.48 1.66
N GLY A 407 14.66 -18.43 0.71
CA GLY A 407 14.94 -17.96 -0.65
C GLY A 407 15.42 -16.49 -0.66
N LEU A 408 14.76 -15.60 0.08
CA LEU A 408 15.17 -14.20 0.23
C LEU A 408 16.59 -14.08 0.78
N ARG A 409 16.94 -14.83 1.84
CA ARG A 409 18.29 -14.82 2.40
C ARG A 409 19.32 -15.25 1.37
N GLY A 410 19.07 -16.34 0.63
CA GLY A 410 19.95 -16.78 -0.45
C GLY A 410 20.15 -15.73 -1.55
N LEU A 411 19.08 -14.97 -1.89
CA LEU A 411 19.19 -13.89 -2.84
C LEU A 411 19.98 -12.70 -2.28
N PHE A 412 19.78 -12.33 -1.02
CA PHE A 412 20.58 -11.27 -0.38
C PHE A 412 22.07 -11.61 -0.32
N GLU A 413 22.40 -12.85 -0.03
CA GLU A 413 23.79 -13.35 -0.10
C GLU A 413 24.34 -13.31 -1.53
N LYS A 414 23.58 -13.82 -2.53
CA LYS A 414 23.96 -13.81 -3.95
C LYS A 414 24.30 -12.41 -4.45
N PHE A 415 23.52 -11.41 -4.09
CA PHE A 415 23.71 -10.03 -4.53
C PHE A 415 24.57 -9.20 -3.56
N ASN A 416 25.06 -9.79 -2.47
CA ASN A 416 25.82 -9.11 -1.40
C ASN A 416 25.08 -7.85 -0.86
N VAL A 417 23.75 -7.98 -0.63
CA VAL A 417 22.88 -6.92 -0.14
C VAL A 417 22.48 -7.21 1.29
N SER A 418 22.74 -6.27 2.20
CA SER A 418 22.13 -6.32 3.53
C SER A 418 20.66 -5.94 3.42
N ALA A 419 19.77 -6.71 4.04
CA ALA A 419 18.35 -6.44 4.06
C ALA A 419 17.75 -6.82 5.42
N ALA A 420 16.60 -6.20 5.72
CA ALA A 420 15.82 -6.50 6.92
C ALA A 420 14.50 -7.17 6.53
N ILE A 421 14.08 -8.21 7.26
CA ILE A 421 12.83 -8.95 7.04
C ILE A 421 11.89 -8.70 8.22
N TYR A 422 10.71 -8.16 7.94
CA TYR A 422 9.63 -7.98 8.91
C TYR A 422 8.30 -7.95 8.17
N GLY A 423 7.18 -8.03 8.87
CA GLY A 423 5.87 -7.88 8.24
C GLY A 423 4.78 -8.75 8.84
N HIS A 424 3.75 -8.99 8.05
CA HIS A 424 2.49 -9.62 8.44
C HIS A 424 2.56 -11.13 8.22
N ALA A 425 3.14 -11.86 9.19
CA ALA A 425 3.30 -13.32 9.09
C ALA A 425 1.95 -14.04 8.90
N GLY A 426 0.90 -13.57 9.58
CA GLY A 426 -0.45 -14.14 9.46
C GLY A 426 -1.03 -14.08 8.06
N ASP A 427 -0.57 -13.13 7.24
CA ASP A 427 -0.96 -12.98 5.83
C ASP A 427 0.15 -13.45 4.86
N GLY A 428 1.30 -13.88 5.36
CA GLY A 428 2.46 -14.23 4.53
C GLY A 428 3.06 -13.04 3.78
N ASN A 429 2.73 -11.81 4.17
CA ASN A 429 3.14 -10.57 3.51
C ASN A 429 4.35 -9.96 4.24
N LEU A 430 5.51 -9.95 3.59
CA LEU A 430 6.76 -9.48 4.18
C LEU A 430 7.24 -8.17 3.55
N HIS A 431 7.82 -7.31 4.39
CA HIS A 431 8.44 -6.06 4.00
C HIS A 431 9.96 -6.19 4.07
N ASN A 432 10.57 -6.39 2.91
CA ASN A 432 12.01 -6.59 2.78
C ASN A 432 12.66 -5.29 2.31
N MET A 433 13.51 -4.69 3.12
CA MET A 433 14.17 -3.42 2.78
C MET A 433 15.62 -3.67 2.44
N GLY A 434 15.97 -3.63 1.15
CA GLY A 434 17.34 -3.72 0.68
C GLY A 434 18.11 -2.42 0.96
N ILE A 435 19.37 -2.54 1.42
CA ILE A 435 20.21 -1.39 1.81
C ILE A 435 21.22 -1.10 0.69
N LEU A 436 20.95 -0.08 -0.13
CA LEU A 436 21.74 0.30 -1.31
C LEU A 436 22.01 1.81 -1.38
N ASN A 437 23.01 2.20 -2.17
CA ASN A 437 23.33 3.57 -2.53
C ASN A 437 23.04 3.83 -4.01
N LEU A 438 21.84 4.28 -4.35
CA LEU A 438 21.44 4.48 -5.75
C LEU A 438 22.23 5.56 -6.52
N ARG A 439 23.16 6.28 -5.88
CA ARG A 439 24.12 7.13 -6.60
C ARG A 439 25.17 6.33 -7.37
N GLN A 440 25.34 5.06 -7.01
CA GLN A 440 26.25 4.15 -7.70
C GLN A 440 25.47 3.33 -8.74
N GLN A 441 25.93 3.33 -9.98
CA GLN A 441 25.26 2.59 -11.06
C GLN A 441 25.22 1.08 -10.77
N ASP A 442 26.24 0.55 -10.11
CA ASP A 442 26.30 -0.87 -9.73
C ASP A 442 25.20 -1.24 -8.73
N ASP A 443 24.91 -0.35 -7.76
CA ASP A 443 23.80 -0.55 -6.81
C ASP A 443 22.43 -0.44 -7.52
N VAL A 444 22.30 0.41 -8.55
CA VAL A 444 21.08 0.45 -9.40
C VAL A 444 20.92 -0.86 -10.18
N ASN A 445 21.99 -1.39 -10.76
CA ASN A 445 21.96 -2.67 -11.46
C ASN A 445 21.63 -3.83 -10.49
N THR A 446 22.20 -3.82 -9.30
CA THR A 446 21.89 -4.76 -8.21
C THR A 446 20.43 -4.67 -7.81
N MET A 447 19.88 -3.47 -7.66
CA MET A 447 18.46 -3.26 -7.36
C MET A 447 17.54 -3.93 -8.41
N VAL A 448 17.83 -3.75 -9.69
CA VAL A 448 17.04 -4.35 -10.78
C VAL A 448 17.16 -5.86 -10.78
N GLY A 449 18.39 -6.40 -10.73
CA GLY A 449 18.62 -7.86 -10.75
C GLY A 449 18.01 -8.57 -9.55
N LEU A 450 18.15 -8.00 -8.35
CA LEU A 450 17.53 -8.54 -7.13
C LEU A 450 15.99 -8.50 -7.20
N SER A 451 15.41 -7.43 -7.78
CA SER A 451 13.96 -7.35 -7.97
C SER A 451 13.44 -8.44 -8.92
N ASP A 452 14.18 -8.72 -10.00
CA ASP A 452 13.83 -9.79 -10.95
C ASP A 452 13.84 -11.16 -10.27
N ASP A 453 14.90 -11.48 -9.52
CA ASP A 453 15.04 -12.78 -8.86
C ASP A 453 14.00 -12.95 -7.70
N VAL A 454 13.69 -11.86 -6.96
CA VAL A 454 12.64 -11.91 -5.94
C VAL A 454 11.27 -12.14 -6.57
N ALA A 455 10.97 -11.49 -7.70
CA ALA A 455 9.73 -11.74 -8.43
C ALA A 455 9.63 -13.21 -8.86
N ASP A 456 10.69 -13.79 -9.40
CA ASP A 456 10.72 -15.21 -9.78
C ASP A 456 10.50 -16.15 -8.58
N LEU A 457 11.15 -15.87 -7.44
CA LEU A 457 10.95 -16.64 -6.21
C LEU A 457 9.48 -16.62 -5.76
N VAL A 458 8.87 -15.43 -5.75
CA VAL A 458 7.48 -15.26 -5.33
C VAL A 458 6.51 -16.02 -6.25
N LEU A 459 6.71 -15.92 -7.57
CA LEU A 459 5.89 -16.61 -8.55
C LEU A 459 6.04 -18.13 -8.46
N GLN A 460 7.25 -18.65 -8.22
CA GLN A 460 7.47 -20.10 -7.97
C GLN A 460 6.73 -20.60 -6.73
N LEU A 461 6.56 -19.76 -5.72
CA LEU A 461 5.79 -20.05 -4.51
C LEU A 461 4.27 -19.83 -4.67
N LYS A 462 3.78 -19.51 -5.88
CA LYS A 462 2.39 -19.14 -6.19
C LYS A 462 1.89 -17.95 -5.36
N GLY A 463 2.81 -17.04 -5.03
CA GLY A 463 2.54 -15.81 -4.29
C GLY A 463 2.06 -14.67 -5.18
N THR A 464 2.04 -13.47 -4.61
CA THR A 464 1.83 -12.22 -5.32
C THR A 464 2.98 -11.24 -5.07
N ILE A 465 3.38 -10.51 -6.11
CA ILE A 465 4.45 -9.50 -6.02
C ILE A 465 4.01 -8.23 -5.28
N SER A 466 2.71 -8.05 -5.06
CA SER A 466 2.14 -6.92 -4.34
C SER A 466 1.02 -7.36 -3.41
N GLY A 467 1.24 -7.30 -2.10
CA GLY A 467 0.26 -7.65 -1.07
C GLY A 467 -0.71 -6.51 -0.76
N GLU A 468 -0.18 -5.31 -0.42
CA GLU A 468 -0.98 -4.20 0.09
C GLU A 468 -0.54 -2.79 -0.38
N HIS A 469 0.68 -2.63 -0.93
CA HIS A 469 1.19 -1.32 -1.34
C HIS A 469 0.86 -0.95 -2.79
N ALA A 470 0.25 -1.87 -3.55
CA ALA A 470 -0.04 -1.80 -4.98
C ALA A 470 1.22 -1.93 -5.88
N ASP A 471 1.05 -1.87 -7.20
CA ASP A 471 2.15 -2.09 -8.13
C ASP A 471 3.03 -0.86 -8.30
N GLY A 472 2.41 0.29 -8.53
CA GLY A 472 3.07 1.54 -8.79
C GLY A 472 4.11 1.44 -9.91
N ARG A 473 5.14 2.28 -9.84
CA ARG A 473 6.27 2.24 -10.79
C ARG A 473 7.27 1.14 -10.48
N ILE A 474 7.24 0.61 -9.26
CA ILE A 474 8.18 -0.43 -8.82
C ILE A 474 7.81 -1.78 -9.43
N ARG A 475 6.52 -2.14 -9.46
CA ARG A 475 6.06 -3.50 -9.77
C ARG A 475 5.30 -3.63 -11.09
N THR A 476 4.87 -2.53 -11.70
CA THR A 476 4.10 -2.56 -12.97
C THR A 476 4.73 -3.48 -14.03
N TYR A 477 6.06 -3.51 -14.15
CA TYR A 477 6.76 -4.39 -15.09
C TYR A 477 6.52 -5.88 -14.82
N TYR A 478 6.31 -6.26 -13.55
CA TYR A 478 6.12 -7.64 -13.13
C TYR A 478 4.67 -8.13 -13.22
N VAL A 479 3.69 -7.23 -13.38
CA VAL A 479 2.26 -7.61 -13.49
C VAL A 479 2.04 -8.60 -14.63
N GLN A 480 2.64 -8.37 -15.81
CA GLN A 480 2.55 -9.30 -16.93
C GLN A 480 3.24 -10.65 -16.66
N ARG A 481 4.29 -10.69 -15.84
CA ARG A 481 4.95 -11.95 -15.44
C ARG A 481 4.07 -12.75 -14.48
N GLN A 482 3.37 -12.06 -13.57
CA GLN A 482 2.44 -12.69 -12.63
C GLN A 482 1.18 -13.20 -13.34
N TYR A 483 0.68 -12.48 -14.34
CA TYR A 483 -0.57 -12.77 -15.05
C TYR A 483 -0.35 -12.87 -16.57
N PRO A 484 0.31 -13.92 -17.09
CA PRO A 484 0.68 -13.98 -18.51
C PRO A 484 -0.51 -13.92 -19.47
N GLN A 485 -1.68 -14.46 -19.11
CA GLN A 485 -2.89 -14.41 -19.91
C GLN A 485 -3.87 -13.33 -19.44
N LEU A 486 -4.11 -13.21 -18.13
CA LEU A 486 -5.02 -12.20 -17.57
C LEU A 486 -4.54 -10.77 -17.82
N TYR A 487 -3.25 -10.54 -18.02
CA TYR A 487 -2.74 -9.23 -18.38
C TYR A 487 -3.39 -8.67 -19.66
N LYS A 488 -3.75 -9.53 -20.60
CA LYS A 488 -4.48 -9.13 -21.82
C LYS A 488 -5.89 -8.63 -21.47
N ALA A 489 -6.58 -9.32 -20.56
CA ALA A 489 -7.88 -8.86 -20.06
C ALA A 489 -7.75 -7.52 -19.32
N MET A 490 -6.69 -7.34 -18.52
CA MET A 490 -6.41 -6.07 -17.83
C MET A 490 -6.18 -4.93 -18.83
N VAL A 491 -5.46 -5.19 -19.93
CA VAL A 491 -5.28 -4.20 -21.02
C VAL A 491 -6.62 -3.84 -21.67
N GLU A 492 -7.47 -4.82 -21.95
CA GLU A 492 -8.80 -4.57 -22.52
C GLU A 492 -9.68 -3.76 -21.55
N VAL A 493 -9.65 -4.07 -20.26
CA VAL A 493 -10.35 -3.30 -19.22
C VAL A 493 -9.81 -1.86 -19.16
N LYS A 494 -8.48 -1.67 -19.16
CA LYS A 494 -7.89 -0.33 -19.19
C LYS A 494 -8.38 0.47 -20.42
N ASN A 495 -8.34 -0.13 -21.59
CA ASN A 495 -8.78 0.52 -22.83
C ASN A 495 -10.29 0.82 -22.85
N LEU A 496 -11.10 0.03 -22.13
CA LEU A 496 -12.53 0.29 -21.98
C LEU A 496 -12.82 1.55 -21.16
N PHE A 497 -12.06 1.76 -20.07
CA PHE A 497 -12.28 2.87 -19.14
C PHE A 497 -11.45 4.12 -19.46
N ASP A 498 -10.31 3.96 -20.12
CA ASP A 498 -9.39 5.05 -20.45
C ASP A 498 -8.75 4.82 -21.83
N PRO A 499 -9.54 4.93 -22.91
CA PRO A 499 -9.04 4.67 -24.28
C PRO A 499 -7.95 5.64 -24.74
N ASP A 500 -7.91 6.85 -24.18
CA ASP A 500 -6.93 7.87 -24.53
C ASP A 500 -5.66 7.82 -23.65
N GLY A 501 -5.61 6.92 -22.66
CA GLY A 501 -4.46 6.73 -21.77
C GLY A 501 -4.13 7.94 -20.89
N VAL A 502 -5.13 8.71 -20.47
CA VAL A 502 -4.96 9.96 -19.69
C VAL A 502 -4.78 9.66 -18.20
N LEU A 503 -5.44 8.61 -17.67
CA LEU A 503 -5.48 8.29 -16.25
C LEU A 503 -4.27 7.47 -15.82
N ASN A 504 -3.38 8.09 -15.07
CA ASN A 504 -2.17 7.54 -14.45
C ASN A 504 -1.38 6.57 -15.35
N PRO A 505 -0.94 7.02 -16.54
CA PRO A 505 -0.32 6.14 -17.54
C PRO A 505 0.99 5.52 -17.04
N GLY A 506 1.22 4.27 -17.42
CA GLY A 506 2.42 3.51 -17.06
C GLY A 506 2.37 2.90 -15.65
N ILE A 507 1.19 2.87 -15.04
CA ILE A 507 0.90 2.19 -13.78
C ILE A 507 -0.01 1.01 -14.08
N ILE A 508 0.23 -0.15 -13.47
CA ILE A 508 -0.40 -1.46 -13.71
C ILE A 508 -0.18 -1.96 -15.14
N ILE A 509 -0.53 -1.15 -16.14
CA ILE A 509 -0.36 -1.48 -17.56
C ILE A 509 0.82 -0.71 -18.13
N SER A 510 1.91 -1.42 -18.43
CA SER A 510 3.09 -0.83 -19.08
C SER A 510 3.98 -1.91 -19.69
N SER A 511 4.56 -1.62 -20.83
CA SER A 511 5.60 -2.45 -21.49
C SER A 511 7.04 -1.99 -21.17
N GLN A 512 7.23 -1.00 -20.29
CA GLN A 512 8.54 -0.41 -20.01
C GLN A 512 9.34 -1.24 -19.01
N ALA A 513 10.28 -2.04 -19.50
CA ALA A 513 11.19 -2.86 -18.69
C ALA A 513 12.09 -2.06 -17.71
N ASN A 514 12.30 -0.77 -17.92
CA ASN A 514 13.25 0.03 -17.15
C ASN A 514 12.57 1.02 -16.19
N ALA A 515 11.29 0.83 -15.86
CA ALA A 515 10.55 1.78 -15.02
C ALA A 515 11.21 1.92 -13.62
N LEU A 516 11.72 0.83 -13.06
CA LEU A 516 12.36 0.79 -11.74
C LEU A 516 13.63 1.64 -11.66
N SER A 517 14.43 1.73 -12.72
CA SER A 517 15.70 2.47 -12.72
C SER A 517 15.58 3.91 -13.25
N LYS A 518 14.36 4.34 -13.68
CA LYS A 518 14.14 5.70 -14.21
C LYS A 518 13.62 6.65 -13.14
N ASN A 519 13.94 7.94 -13.31
CA ASN A 519 13.45 9.01 -12.43
C ASN A 519 13.78 8.79 -10.95
N LEU A 520 14.92 8.19 -10.65
CA LEU A 520 15.36 7.98 -9.28
C LEU A 520 15.61 9.31 -8.57
N LYS A 521 15.10 9.44 -7.32
CA LYS A 521 15.24 10.64 -6.50
C LYS A 521 16.71 10.97 -6.21
N TYR A 522 17.52 9.94 -5.95
CA TYR A 522 18.93 10.02 -5.65
C TYR A 522 19.71 9.05 -6.55
N GLY A 523 19.43 9.10 -7.87
CA GLY A 523 20.12 8.27 -8.87
C GLY A 523 21.54 8.71 -9.16
N PRO A 524 22.26 8.04 -10.09
CA PRO A 524 23.65 8.34 -10.44
C PRO A 524 23.86 9.80 -10.91
N ASP A 525 22.85 10.40 -11.52
CA ASP A 525 22.88 11.79 -12.02
C ASP A 525 22.51 12.83 -10.94
N TYR A 526 22.28 12.40 -9.69
CA TYR A 526 21.90 13.30 -8.62
C TYR A 526 22.99 14.33 -8.34
N LYS A 527 22.62 15.60 -8.46
CA LYS A 527 23.47 16.76 -8.13
C LYS A 527 22.82 17.58 -7.04
N ILE A 528 23.58 17.97 -6.04
CA ILE A 528 23.13 18.90 -5.02
C ILE A 528 23.13 20.30 -5.63
N ALA A 529 21.99 20.97 -5.59
CA ALA A 529 21.91 22.38 -5.93
C ALA A 529 22.53 23.18 -4.77
N LEU A 530 23.70 23.75 -4.97
CA LEU A 530 24.28 24.70 -4.04
C LEU A 530 23.42 25.98 -4.06
N THR A 531 22.80 26.30 -2.95
CA THR A 531 21.83 27.41 -2.87
C THR A 531 22.46 28.77 -2.63
N GLY A 532 23.78 28.85 -2.42
CA GLY A 532 24.46 30.10 -2.06
C GLY A 532 23.98 30.69 -0.70
N SER A 533 23.37 29.85 0.15
CA SER A 533 22.96 30.24 1.50
C SER A 533 24.15 30.36 2.45
N GLU A 534 24.02 31.20 3.50
CA GLU A 534 25.04 31.37 4.56
C GLU A 534 25.13 30.16 5.52
N PHE A 535 24.36 29.10 5.28
CA PHE A 535 24.42 27.85 6.08
C PHE A 535 25.68 27.06 5.76
N ASP A 536 26.22 26.38 6.77
CA ASP A 536 27.28 25.40 6.57
C ASP A 536 26.77 24.30 5.62
N MET A 537 27.34 24.30 4.41
CA MET A 537 26.83 23.46 3.32
C MET A 537 27.14 21.98 3.54
N GLU A 538 28.20 21.63 4.31
CA GLU A 538 28.52 20.24 4.60
C GLU A 538 27.51 19.64 5.57
N ASP A 539 27.16 20.33 6.65
CA ASP A 539 26.14 19.90 7.62
C ASP A 539 24.73 19.84 7.00
N LEU A 540 24.37 20.84 6.19
CA LEU A 540 23.09 20.86 5.51
C LEU A 540 22.99 19.74 4.48
N GLN A 541 24.07 19.46 3.75
CA GLN A 541 24.14 18.37 2.79
C GLN A 541 23.90 17.03 3.47
N GLU A 542 24.59 16.73 4.58
CA GLU A 542 24.42 15.49 5.33
C GLU A 542 22.98 15.32 5.83
N GLN A 543 22.36 16.40 6.34
CA GLN A 543 20.98 16.37 6.80
C GLN A 543 19.98 16.15 5.66
N VAL A 544 20.15 16.83 4.53
CA VAL A 544 19.29 16.64 3.34
C VAL A 544 19.46 15.22 2.79
N GLU A 545 20.66 14.72 2.73
CA GLU A 545 20.98 13.38 2.24
C GLU A 545 20.53 12.28 3.20
N SER A 546 20.38 12.56 4.49
CA SER A 546 19.81 11.63 5.46
C SER A 546 18.29 11.46 5.31
N CYS A 547 17.63 12.36 4.57
CA CYS A 547 16.18 12.31 4.36
C CYS A 547 15.77 11.10 3.50
N SER A 548 15.02 10.16 4.09
CA SER A 548 14.43 9.02 3.37
C SER A 548 13.22 9.39 2.49
N GLY A 549 12.71 10.62 2.61
CA GLY A 549 11.50 11.08 1.92
C GLY A 549 10.20 10.47 2.47
N CYS A 550 10.20 9.92 3.68
CA CYS A 550 9.04 9.23 4.29
C CYS A 550 7.79 10.11 4.50
N GLY A 551 7.90 11.43 4.37
CA GLY A 551 6.78 12.36 4.46
C GLY A 551 6.28 12.65 5.89
N LYS A 552 6.82 12.03 6.94
CA LYS A 552 6.38 12.26 8.34
C LYS A 552 6.47 13.72 8.79
N CYS A 553 7.41 14.49 8.25
CA CYS A 553 7.54 15.92 8.56
C CYS A 553 6.34 16.76 8.07
N ARG A 554 5.52 16.25 7.14
CA ARG A 554 4.34 16.98 6.62
C ARG A 554 3.32 17.28 7.72
N SER A 555 3.15 16.39 8.70
CA SER A 555 2.26 16.60 9.85
C SER A 555 2.75 17.69 10.83
N TYR A 556 4.01 18.12 10.71
CA TYR A 556 4.62 19.17 11.51
C TYR A 556 4.89 20.47 10.72
N CYS A 557 4.62 20.43 9.41
CA CYS A 557 4.86 21.58 8.54
C CYS A 557 3.57 22.40 8.39
N ALA A 558 3.63 23.69 8.71
CA ALA A 558 2.51 24.62 8.64
C ALA A 558 2.21 25.12 7.20
N ILE A 559 2.88 24.57 6.18
CA ILE A 559 2.75 24.99 4.77
C ILE A 559 1.70 24.16 4.07
#